data_fb009b0867b339953dd8477064938217
#
_entry.id   fb009b0867b339953dd8477064938217
#
_cell.length_a   1.000
_cell.length_b   1.000
_cell.length_c   1.000
_cell.angle_alpha   90.00
_cell.angle_beta   90.00
_cell.angle_gamma   90.00
#
_symmetry.space_group_name_H-M   'P 1'
#
loop_
_entity.id
_entity.type
_entity.pdbx_description
1 polymer ?
#
loop_
_entity_poly.entity_id
_entity_poly.type
_entity_poly.pdbx_seq_one_letter_code
_entity_poly.pdbx_strand_id
1 'polypeptide(L)'
;MKARLTVVALIIAVSLTGCGKKKSQPAQAEETPAERRAANEAGMRKYVPVLDRTIVMTDLEQIHLYLYTAHTASGRWPKDMAAAKEMMQRDPDMRKLLAKIEDGTYVIVGNPPEGGILAYCTKETTVGFIAVRTNKEFEQYKQDELQKQLAQQKN
;
A
#
# COMPACT_ATOMS: atom_id res chain seq x y z
N MET A 1 20.73 -17.84 -49.72
CA MET A 1 21.91 -17.90 -48.83
C MET A 1 21.51 -18.65 -47.56
N LYS A 2 22.08 -19.84 -47.33
CA LYS A 2 21.73 -20.75 -46.21
C LYS A 2 22.70 -20.48 -45.04
N ALA A 3 22.22 -20.00 -43.93
CA ALA A 3 23.00 -19.87 -42.71
C ALA A 3 22.85 -21.15 -41.87
N ARG A 4 23.98 -21.79 -41.58
CA ARG A 4 24.09 -23.04 -40.81
C ARG A 4 24.13 -22.72 -39.33
N LEU A 5 23.22 -23.32 -38.56
CA LEU A 5 23.23 -23.35 -37.09
C LEU A 5 24.29 -24.39 -36.66
N THR A 6 25.30 -23.96 -35.92
CA THR A 6 26.28 -24.84 -35.29
C THR A 6 25.91 -24.94 -33.78
N VAL A 7 25.42 -26.12 -33.40
CA VAL A 7 25.19 -26.48 -31.99
C VAL A 7 26.51 -27.03 -31.43
N VAL A 8 27.06 -26.36 -30.44
CA VAL A 8 28.21 -26.83 -29.65
C VAL A 8 27.69 -27.46 -28.38
N ALA A 9 27.72 -28.78 -28.31
CA ALA A 9 27.46 -29.56 -27.14
C ALA A 9 28.73 -29.65 -26.28
N LEU A 10 28.72 -29.01 -25.11
CA LEU A 10 29.81 -29.11 -24.10
C LEU A 10 29.50 -30.24 -23.15
N ILE A 11 30.17 -31.39 -23.30
CA ILE A 11 30.13 -32.52 -22.37
C ILE A 11 31.17 -32.27 -21.27
N ILE A 12 30.76 -32.02 -20.05
CA ILE A 12 31.64 -31.97 -18.88
C ILE A 12 31.54 -33.32 -18.20
N ALA A 13 32.62 -34.14 -18.36
CA ALA A 13 32.84 -35.34 -17.55
C ALA A 13 33.37 -34.94 -16.18
N VAL A 14 32.62 -35.19 -15.13
CA VAL A 14 33.09 -35.05 -13.75
C VAL A 14 33.59 -36.43 -13.26
N SER A 15 34.88 -36.51 -13.07
CA SER A 15 35.60 -37.67 -12.52
C SER A 15 35.30 -37.81 -11.02
N LEU A 16 34.73 -38.95 -10.64
CA LEU A 16 34.58 -39.42 -9.28
C LEU A 16 35.92 -40.02 -8.77
N THR A 17 36.64 -39.31 -7.90
CA THR A 17 37.56 -39.93 -6.95
C THR A 17 37.78 -38.96 -5.77
N GLY A 18 37.31 -39.34 -4.60
CA GLY A 18 37.55 -38.60 -3.36
C GLY A 18 36.91 -39.28 -2.15
N CYS A 19 37.53 -40.38 -1.67
CA CYS A 19 37.31 -40.87 -0.31
C CYS A 19 37.71 -39.78 0.70
N GLY A 20 36.76 -39.04 1.23
CA GLY A 20 36.96 -38.03 2.27
C GLY A 20 36.01 -38.27 3.44
N LYS A 21 36.60 -38.53 4.61
CA LYS A 21 36.02 -38.71 5.95
C LYS A 21 34.65 -38.03 6.12
N LYS A 22 33.64 -38.82 6.47
CA LYS A 22 32.35 -38.32 7.00
C LYS A 22 32.62 -37.43 8.22
N LYS A 23 32.64 -36.12 8.02
CA LYS A 23 32.38 -35.17 9.09
C LYS A 23 30.90 -35.30 9.39
N SER A 24 30.59 -35.74 10.62
CA SER A 24 29.22 -35.71 11.16
C SER A 24 28.66 -34.29 11.00
N GLN A 25 27.71 -34.12 10.08
CA GLN A 25 26.87 -32.95 10.09
C GLN A 25 26.19 -32.88 11.46
N PRO A 26 26.22 -31.69 12.12
CA PRO A 26 25.40 -31.53 13.31
C PRO A 26 23.94 -31.78 12.89
N ALA A 27 23.27 -32.65 13.65
CA ALA A 27 21.87 -32.94 13.46
C ALA A 27 21.12 -31.60 13.41
N GLN A 28 20.57 -31.30 12.26
CA GLN A 28 19.60 -30.17 12.15
C GLN A 28 18.48 -30.56 13.12
N ALA A 29 18.35 -29.78 14.18
CA ALA A 29 17.22 -29.89 15.07
C ALA A 29 15.95 -29.76 14.21
N GLU A 30 15.15 -30.84 14.16
CA GLU A 30 13.87 -30.79 13.46
C GLU A 30 13.01 -29.74 14.18
N GLU A 31 12.81 -28.59 13.50
CA GLU A 31 11.89 -27.58 13.97
C GLU A 31 10.50 -28.20 14.17
N THR A 32 9.98 -28.04 15.35
CA THR A 32 8.66 -28.56 15.67
C THR A 32 7.59 -27.89 14.80
N PRO A 33 6.46 -28.57 14.51
CA PRO A 33 5.36 -27.94 13.77
C PRO A 33 4.84 -26.64 14.40
N ALA A 34 5.04 -26.47 15.71
CA ALA A 34 4.68 -25.25 16.43
C ALA A 34 5.65 -24.10 16.11
N GLU A 35 6.95 -24.37 16.04
CA GLU A 35 7.99 -23.38 15.69
C GLU A 35 7.84 -22.89 14.23
N ARG A 36 7.51 -23.82 13.30
CA ARG A 36 7.21 -23.44 11.91
C ARG A 36 5.97 -22.57 11.80
N ARG A 37 4.93 -22.83 12.59
CA ARG A 37 3.73 -21.98 12.63
C ARG A 37 4.04 -20.61 13.18
N ALA A 38 4.78 -20.51 14.26
CA ALA A 38 5.22 -19.26 14.87
C ALA A 38 6.09 -18.43 13.91
N ALA A 39 7.01 -19.08 13.17
CA ALA A 39 7.85 -18.43 12.17
C ALA A 39 7.02 -17.90 10.98
N ASN A 40 6.02 -18.67 10.53
CA ASN A 40 5.11 -18.26 9.47
C ASN A 40 4.21 -17.08 9.90
N GLU A 41 3.68 -17.12 11.13
CA GLU A 41 2.90 -16.02 11.70
C GLU A 41 3.74 -14.76 11.88
N ALA A 42 4.98 -14.87 12.32
CA ALA A 42 5.92 -13.74 12.42
C ALA A 42 6.30 -13.19 11.03
N GLY A 43 6.43 -14.07 10.03
CA GLY A 43 6.63 -13.69 8.63
C GLY A 43 5.42 -12.94 8.06
N MET A 44 4.21 -13.45 8.26
CA MET A 44 2.97 -12.78 7.84
C MET A 44 2.79 -11.42 8.52
N ARG A 45 3.08 -11.30 9.82
CA ARG A 45 2.99 -10.02 10.54
C ARG A 45 3.91 -8.93 9.99
N LYS A 46 5.03 -9.30 9.37
CA LYS A 46 5.92 -8.35 8.68
C LYS A 46 5.37 -7.87 7.33
N TYR A 47 4.50 -8.65 6.69
CA TYR A 47 3.90 -8.29 5.38
C TYR A 47 2.59 -7.50 5.51
N VAL A 48 1.82 -7.71 6.60
CA VAL A 48 0.55 -7.00 6.84
C VAL A 48 0.71 -5.47 6.77
N PRO A 49 1.73 -4.84 7.39
CA PRO A 49 1.91 -3.39 7.30
C PRO A 49 2.18 -2.87 5.88
N VAL A 50 2.88 -3.64 5.04
CA VAL A 50 3.16 -3.26 3.65
C VAL A 50 1.90 -3.37 2.78
N LEU A 51 1.08 -4.39 3.01
CA LEU A 51 -0.22 -4.56 2.35
C LEU A 51 -1.18 -3.43 2.75
N ASP A 52 -1.23 -3.10 4.02
CA ASP A 52 -2.08 -2.00 4.53
C ASP A 52 -1.71 -0.66 3.89
N ARG A 53 -0.42 -0.35 3.76
CA ARG A 53 0.04 0.87 3.07
C ARG A 53 -0.44 0.90 1.62
N THR A 54 -0.28 -0.19 0.89
CA THR A 54 -0.68 -0.27 -0.52
C THR A 54 -2.20 -0.11 -0.66
N ILE A 55 -2.97 -0.76 0.21
CA ILE A 55 -4.43 -0.63 0.26
C ILE A 55 -4.83 0.81 0.54
N VAL A 56 -4.22 1.45 1.57
CA VAL A 56 -4.51 2.84 1.93
C VAL A 56 -4.20 3.79 0.77
N MET A 57 -3.07 3.63 0.10
CA MET A 57 -2.71 4.46 -1.06
C MET A 57 -3.70 4.27 -2.22
N THR A 58 -4.08 3.02 -2.52
CA THR A 58 -5.05 2.71 -3.57
C THR A 58 -6.43 3.31 -3.26
N ASP A 59 -6.91 3.18 -2.03
CA ASP A 59 -8.18 3.74 -1.59
C ASP A 59 -8.17 5.28 -1.68
N LEU A 60 -7.10 5.93 -1.20
CA LEU A 60 -6.94 7.38 -1.28
C LEU A 60 -6.81 7.87 -2.73
N GLU A 61 -6.16 7.10 -3.61
CA GLU A 61 -6.10 7.42 -5.04
C GLU A 61 -7.50 7.39 -5.69
N GLN A 62 -8.31 6.39 -5.36
CA GLN A 62 -9.69 6.30 -5.85
C GLN A 62 -10.56 7.45 -5.33
N ILE A 63 -10.43 7.80 -4.03
CA ILE A 63 -11.10 8.97 -3.45
C ILE A 63 -10.69 10.24 -4.17
N HIS A 64 -9.38 10.44 -4.38
CA HIS A 64 -8.86 11.60 -5.10
C HIS A 64 -9.42 11.68 -6.52
N LEU A 65 -9.32 10.58 -7.29
CA LEU A 65 -9.78 10.55 -8.68
C LEU A 65 -11.27 10.90 -8.80
N TYR A 66 -12.09 10.35 -7.92
CA TYR A 66 -13.53 10.61 -7.89
C TYR A 66 -13.82 12.08 -7.58
N LEU A 67 -13.25 12.62 -6.52
CA LEU A 67 -13.47 14.00 -6.11
C LEU A 67 -12.87 15.00 -7.11
N TYR A 68 -11.72 14.68 -7.71
CA TYR A 68 -11.10 15.49 -8.75
C TYR A 68 -11.96 15.56 -10.02
N THR A 69 -12.55 14.44 -10.44
CA THR A 69 -13.48 14.40 -11.56
C THR A 69 -14.70 15.28 -11.30
N ALA A 70 -15.26 15.21 -10.09
CA ALA A 70 -16.38 16.06 -9.69
C ALA A 70 -15.98 17.54 -9.60
N HIS A 71 -14.77 17.83 -9.10
CA HIS A 71 -14.22 19.20 -9.07
C HIS A 71 -14.04 19.75 -10.48
N THR A 72 -13.49 18.98 -11.41
CA THR A 72 -13.29 19.40 -12.81
C THR A 72 -14.64 19.72 -13.49
N ALA A 73 -15.68 18.95 -13.17
CA ALA A 73 -17.02 19.17 -13.73
C ALA A 73 -17.75 20.37 -13.12
N SER A 74 -17.54 20.67 -11.83
CA SER A 74 -18.30 21.70 -11.07
C SER A 74 -17.49 22.95 -10.74
N GLY A 75 -16.16 22.92 -10.90
CA GLY A 75 -15.24 23.98 -10.50
C GLY A 75 -15.06 24.10 -8.97
N ARG A 76 -15.59 23.16 -8.18
CA ARG A 76 -15.58 23.26 -6.71
C ARG A 76 -15.28 21.90 -6.07
N TRP A 77 -14.48 21.91 -5.02
CA TRP A 77 -14.35 20.78 -4.09
C TRP A 77 -15.60 20.64 -3.22
N PRO A 78 -15.90 19.46 -2.69
CA PRO A 78 -16.98 19.30 -1.72
C PRO A 78 -16.75 20.21 -0.53
N LYS A 79 -17.81 20.92 -0.08
CA LYS A 79 -17.72 21.88 1.03
C LYS A 79 -17.36 21.24 2.36
N ASP A 80 -17.75 19.99 2.55
CA ASP A 80 -17.54 19.19 3.75
C ASP A 80 -17.60 17.68 3.42
N MET A 81 -17.33 16.86 4.44
CA MET A 81 -17.40 15.40 4.31
C MET A 81 -18.82 14.90 4.00
N ALA A 82 -19.87 15.58 4.46
CA ALA A 82 -21.25 15.18 4.18
C ALA A 82 -21.58 15.34 2.69
N ALA A 83 -21.18 16.47 2.10
CA ALA A 83 -21.32 16.69 0.66
C ALA A 83 -20.54 15.67 -0.18
N ALA A 84 -19.31 15.32 0.26
CA ALA A 84 -18.53 14.30 -0.42
C ALA A 84 -19.22 12.91 -0.36
N LYS A 85 -19.75 12.52 0.79
CA LYS A 85 -20.52 11.27 0.95
C LYS A 85 -21.74 11.23 0.06
N GLU A 86 -22.52 12.31 0.00
CA GLU A 86 -23.71 12.40 -0.86
C GLU A 86 -23.36 12.21 -2.33
N MET A 87 -22.24 12.78 -2.77
CA MET A 87 -21.77 12.59 -4.14
C MET A 87 -21.39 11.13 -4.40
N MET A 88 -20.64 10.51 -3.48
CA MET A 88 -20.18 9.12 -3.59
C MET A 88 -21.30 8.10 -3.50
N GLN A 89 -22.38 8.38 -2.77
CA GLN A 89 -23.57 7.51 -2.68
C GLN A 89 -24.24 7.24 -4.03
N ARG A 90 -24.11 8.17 -4.96
CA ARG A 90 -24.70 8.08 -6.31
C ARG A 90 -23.94 7.14 -7.23
N ASP A 91 -22.71 6.77 -6.84
CA ASP A 91 -21.82 5.89 -7.62
C ASP A 91 -21.71 4.50 -6.96
N PRO A 92 -22.21 3.43 -7.62
CA PRO A 92 -22.16 2.09 -7.08
C PRO A 92 -20.72 1.58 -6.85
N ASP A 93 -19.75 2.07 -7.63
CA ASP A 93 -18.35 1.64 -7.53
C ASP A 93 -17.68 2.23 -6.27
N MET A 94 -18.23 3.33 -5.74
CA MET A 94 -17.71 3.99 -4.54
C MET A 94 -18.25 3.40 -3.23
N ARG A 95 -19.18 2.43 -3.24
CA ARG A 95 -19.84 1.87 -2.04
C ARG A 95 -18.86 1.33 -0.99
N LYS A 96 -17.80 0.62 -1.44
CA LYS A 96 -16.81 0.06 -0.53
C LYS A 96 -15.98 1.14 0.16
N LEU A 97 -15.64 2.20 -0.56
CA LEU A 97 -14.92 3.34 -0.02
C LEU A 97 -15.81 4.19 0.88
N LEU A 98 -17.07 4.35 0.51
CA LEU A 98 -18.05 5.04 1.33
C LEU A 98 -18.19 4.40 2.71
N ALA A 99 -18.28 3.07 2.78
CA ALA A 99 -18.30 2.35 4.05
C ALA A 99 -17.06 2.63 4.93
N LYS A 100 -15.87 2.71 4.32
CA LYS A 100 -14.61 3.05 5.02
C LYS A 100 -14.55 4.54 5.44
N ILE A 101 -15.25 5.41 4.76
CA ILE A 101 -15.40 6.83 5.15
C ILE A 101 -16.44 6.95 6.28
N GLU A 102 -17.50 6.15 6.24
CA GLU A 102 -18.53 6.11 7.27
C GLU A 102 -18.03 5.55 8.60
N ASP A 103 -17.16 4.54 8.56
CA ASP A 103 -16.51 3.96 9.76
C ASP A 103 -15.35 4.83 10.28
N GLY A 104 -15.05 5.95 9.62
CA GLY A 104 -14.01 6.88 10.00
C GLY A 104 -12.58 6.45 9.63
N THR A 105 -12.40 5.39 8.83
CA THR A 105 -11.07 4.99 8.35
C THR A 105 -10.44 6.06 7.45
N TYR A 106 -11.25 6.71 6.60
CA TYR A 106 -10.82 7.85 5.79
C TYR A 106 -11.63 9.09 6.14
N VAL A 107 -10.95 10.23 6.13
CA VAL A 107 -11.54 11.55 6.30
C VAL A 107 -11.28 12.37 5.06
N ILE A 108 -12.34 12.99 4.51
CA ILE A 108 -12.26 13.95 3.42
C ILE A 108 -12.30 15.35 4.01
N VAL A 109 -11.35 16.19 3.61
CA VAL A 109 -11.26 17.59 4.03
C VAL A 109 -12.15 18.42 3.12
N GLY A 110 -13.07 19.16 3.72
CA GLY A 110 -13.96 20.05 2.97
C GLY A 110 -13.22 21.29 2.47
N ASN A 111 -13.53 21.67 1.23
CA ASN A 111 -13.02 22.88 0.59
C ASN A 111 -11.50 23.10 0.74
N PRO A 112 -10.67 22.08 0.40
CA PRO A 112 -9.23 22.20 0.56
C PRO A 112 -8.67 23.28 -0.37
N PRO A 113 -7.63 24.04 0.07
CA PRO A 113 -6.92 24.96 -0.80
C PRO A 113 -6.14 24.18 -1.88
N GLU A 114 -5.69 24.90 -2.91
CA GLU A 114 -4.81 24.32 -3.92
C GLU A 114 -3.52 23.77 -3.27
N GLY A 115 -3.12 22.55 -3.61
CA GLY A 115 -2.01 21.84 -2.97
C GLY A 115 -2.28 21.40 -1.53
N GLY A 116 -3.47 21.63 -0.99
CA GLY A 116 -3.84 21.20 0.36
C GLY A 116 -4.20 19.72 0.45
N ILE A 117 -4.32 19.21 1.69
CA ILE A 117 -4.77 17.83 1.95
C ILE A 117 -6.25 17.72 1.56
N LEU A 118 -6.54 16.78 0.66
CA LEU A 118 -7.89 16.46 0.21
C LEU A 118 -8.53 15.36 1.06
N ALA A 119 -7.76 14.30 1.34
CA ALA A 119 -8.20 13.19 2.17
C ALA A 119 -7.02 12.53 2.88
N TYR A 120 -7.30 11.86 3.99
CA TYR A 120 -6.27 11.13 4.76
C TYR A 120 -6.84 9.90 5.46
N CYS A 121 -5.96 8.94 5.76
CA CYS A 121 -6.27 7.77 6.59
C CYS A 121 -6.10 8.14 8.07
N THR A 122 -7.06 7.77 8.90
CA THR A 122 -6.99 7.98 10.37
C THR A 122 -6.22 6.89 11.09
N LYS A 123 -5.98 5.76 10.43
CA LYS A 123 -5.22 4.64 10.99
C LYS A 123 -3.74 4.83 10.68
N GLU A 124 -2.92 4.68 11.71
CA GLU A 124 -1.47 4.69 11.53
C GLU A 124 -1.02 3.45 10.74
N THR A 125 -0.19 3.68 9.73
CA THR A 125 0.52 2.64 9.01
C THR A 125 1.95 2.52 9.54
N THR A 126 2.75 1.56 9.06
CA THR A 126 4.18 1.44 9.42
C THR A 126 5.02 2.66 9.11
N VAL A 127 4.52 3.54 8.25
CA VAL A 127 5.21 4.76 7.81
C VAL A 127 4.54 6.03 8.36
N GLY A 128 3.56 5.90 9.26
CA GLY A 128 2.76 6.99 9.79
C GLY A 128 1.40 7.13 9.11
N PHE A 129 0.83 8.32 9.15
CA PHE A 129 -0.45 8.65 8.53
C PHE A 129 -0.24 9.03 7.07
N ILE A 130 -1.08 8.50 6.18
CA ILE A 130 -1.01 8.78 4.74
C ILE A 130 -2.13 9.73 4.37
N ALA A 131 -1.78 10.78 3.64
CA ALA A 131 -2.71 11.73 3.07
C ALA A 131 -2.49 11.89 1.55
N VAL A 132 -3.55 12.26 0.83
CA VAL A 132 -3.49 12.66 -0.56
C VAL A 132 -3.87 14.14 -0.68
N ARG A 133 -3.10 14.90 -1.46
CA ARG A 133 -3.31 16.31 -1.74
C ARG A 133 -4.20 16.53 -2.97
N THR A 134 -4.70 17.74 -3.15
CA THR A 134 -5.51 18.11 -4.32
C THR A 134 -4.75 17.97 -5.65
N ASN A 135 -3.42 18.05 -5.64
CA ASN A 135 -2.53 17.85 -6.80
C ASN A 135 -2.11 16.37 -7.00
N LYS A 136 -2.78 15.43 -6.32
CA LYS A 136 -2.48 13.99 -6.36
C LYS A 136 -1.17 13.57 -5.68
N GLU A 137 -0.48 14.43 -4.97
CA GLU A 137 0.69 14.02 -4.20
C GLU A 137 0.29 13.27 -2.94
N PHE A 138 1.02 12.19 -2.65
CA PHE A 138 0.85 11.40 -1.43
C PHE A 138 1.95 11.78 -0.44
N GLU A 139 1.55 12.10 0.77
CA GLU A 139 2.48 12.43 1.84
C GLU A 139 2.25 11.55 3.06
N GLN A 140 3.33 11.37 3.81
CA GLN A 140 3.36 10.62 5.04
C GLN A 140 3.66 11.59 6.19
N TYR A 141 2.86 11.51 7.23
CA TYR A 141 2.93 12.40 8.37
C TYR A 141 3.05 11.63 9.68
N LYS A 142 3.72 12.23 10.66
CA LYS A 142 3.47 11.92 12.06
C LYS A 142 2.15 12.54 12.48
N GLN A 143 1.58 12.06 13.57
CA GLN A 143 0.27 12.52 14.04
C GLN A 143 0.22 14.03 14.29
N ASP A 144 1.22 14.57 14.97
CA ASP A 144 1.34 15.99 15.28
C ASP A 144 1.52 16.87 14.03
N GLU A 145 2.29 16.38 13.06
CA GLU A 145 2.51 17.05 11.76
C GLU A 145 1.21 17.10 10.94
N LEU A 146 0.47 15.99 10.87
CA LEU A 146 -0.82 15.94 10.19
C LEU A 146 -1.81 16.93 10.81
N GLN A 147 -1.92 16.95 12.15
CA GLN A 147 -2.82 17.87 12.85
C GLN A 147 -2.43 19.34 12.60
N LYS A 148 -1.13 19.65 12.58
CA LYS A 148 -0.64 20.99 12.27
C LYS A 148 -1.01 21.42 10.83
N GLN A 149 -0.81 20.53 9.85
CA GLN A 149 -1.16 20.81 8.46
C GLN A 149 -2.68 21.03 8.30
N LEU A 150 -3.51 20.19 8.92
CA LEU A 150 -4.96 20.35 8.89
C LEU A 150 -5.45 21.65 9.56
N ALA A 151 -4.78 22.07 10.64
CA ALA A 151 -5.09 23.34 11.29
C ALA A 151 -4.73 24.55 10.43
N GLN A 152 -3.61 24.49 9.71
CA GLN A 152 -3.19 25.54 8.79
C GLN A 152 -4.10 25.71 7.58
N GLN A 153 -4.75 24.63 7.13
CA GLN A 153 -5.71 24.71 6.00
C GLN A 153 -7.05 25.35 6.36
N LYS A 154 -7.38 25.45 7.66
CA LYS A 154 -8.65 26.02 8.11
C LYS A 154 -8.63 27.55 8.27
N ASN A 155 -7.45 28.17 8.22
CA ASN A 155 -7.25 29.61 8.34
C ASN A 155 -7.07 30.24 6.97
#